data_78fe4936ef82e05c1df17379289561c5
#
_entry.id   78fe4936ef82e05c1df17379289561c5
#
_cell.length_a   1.000
_cell.length_b   1.000
_cell.length_c   1.000
_cell.angle_alpha   90.00
_cell.angle_beta   90.00
_cell.angle_gamma   90.00
#
_symmetry.space_group_name_H-M   'P 1'
#
loop_
_entity.id
_entity.type
_entity.pdbx_description
1 polymer ?
#
loop_
_entity_poly.entity_id
_entity_poly.type
_entity_poly.pdbx_seq_one_letter_code
_entity_poly.pdbx_strand_id
1 'polypeptide(L)'
;MIARDTQAITEMVNLYFNGTYYGNAEQLKRAFHSEARITGVLNDQMYDWTLTDFIKRVTTDPTAASKKDKYDKEILFIDQTNNAAMVKARVVVGDVIFTDYITLLKINGQWLIRNKSFTN
;
A
#
# COMPACT_ATOMS: atom_id res chain seq x y z
N MET A 1 20.58 0.12 -14.01
CA MET A 1 20.89 0.73 -12.73
C MET A 1 19.72 0.64 -11.80
N ILE A 2 19.92 -0.09 -10.72
CA ILE A 2 18.87 -0.35 -9.77
C ILE A 2 18.37 0.92 -9.09
N ALA A 3 19.30 1.81 -8.70
CA ALA A 3 18.98 2.98 -7.89
C ALA A 3 18.00 3.97 -8.55
N ARG A 4 17.92 4.00 -9.89
CA ARG A 4 17.07 5.01 -10.55
C ARG A 4 15.58 4.75 -10.45
N ASP A 5 15.15 3.53 -10.10
CA ASP A 5 13.73 3.23 -9.94
C ASP A 5 13.27 3.36 -8.49
N THR A 6 14.17 3.52 -7.55
CA THR A 6 13.83 3.63 -6.12
C THR A 6 12.87 4.77 -5.86
N GLN A 7 13.09 5.93 -6.49
CA GLN A 7 12.20 7.08 -6.31
C GLN A 7 10.80 6.80 -6.85
N ALA A 8 10.70 6.22 -8.06
CA ALA A 8 9.41 5.91 -8.67
C ALA A 8 8.64 4.89 -7.84
N ILE A 9 9.32 3.87 -7.32
CA ILE A 9 8.71 2.87 -6.44
C ILE A 9 8.22 3.53 -5.15
N THR A 10 9.06 4.38 -4.55
CA THR A 10 8.71 5.12 -3.33
C THR A 10 7.49 6.01 -3.54
N GLU A 11 7.39 6.67 -4.69
CA GLU A 11 6.24 7.52 -5.00
C GLU A 11 4.93 6.72 -5.03
N MET A 12 4.95 5.52 -5.58
CA MET A 12 3.75 4.66 -5.60
C MET A 12 3.35 4.23 -4.20
N VAL A 13 4.33 3.86 -3.38
CA VAL A 13 4.05 3.48 -1.97
C VAL A 13 3.52 4.68 -1.18
N ASN A 14 4.06 5.88 -1.43
CA ASN A 14 3.56 7.09 -0.78
C ASN A 14 2.13 7.43 -1.20
N LEU A 15 1.76 7.18 -2.46
CA LEU A 15 0.36 7.32 -2.90
C LEU A 15 -0.54 6.35 -2.13
N TYR A 16 -0.09 5.13 -1.89
CA TYR A 16 -0.81 4.18 -1.06
C TYR A 16 -0.94 4.69 0.38
N PHE A 17 0.15 5.16 0.98
CA PHE A 17 0.12 5.69 2.34
C PHE A 17 -0.85 6.86 2.46
N ASN A 18 -0.75 7.83 1.56
CA ASN A 18 -1.60 9.02 1.58
C ASN A 18 -3.04 8.68 1.24
N GLY A 19 -3.25 7.84 0.24
CA GLY A 19 -4.58 7.44 -0.20
C GLY A 19 -5.36 6.75 0.91
N THR A 20 -4.72 5.89 1.68
CA THR A 20 -5.38 5.22 2.80
C THR A 20 -5.63 6.17 3.97
N TYR A 21 -4.69 7.06 4.27
CA TYR A 21 -4.84 7.99 5.39
C TYR A 21 -5.95 9.00 5.14
N TYR A 22 -5.95 9.62 3.96
CA TYR A 22 -6.92 10.68 3.63
C TYR A 22 -8.20 10.15 2.99
N GLY A 23 -8.29 8.86 2.72
CA GLY A 23 -9.44 8.28 2.03
C GLY A 23 -9.55 8.77 0.59
N ASN A 24 -8.43 8.86 -0.11
CA ASN A 24 -8.38 9.38 -1.47
C ASN A 24 -8.35 8.26 -2.50
N ALA A 25 -9.51 7.96 -3.09
CA ALA A 25 -9.66 6.87 -4.06
C ALA A 25 -8.79 7.07 -5.30
N GLU A 26 -8.62 8.30 -5.77
CA GLU A 26 -7.83 8.58 -6.98
C GLU A 26 -6.36 8.24 -6.76
N GLN A 27 -5.81 8.57 -5.59
CA GLN A 27 -4.42 8.22 -5.27
C GLN A 27 -4.24 6.71 -5.22
N LEU A 28 -5.19 5.99 -4.65
CA LEU A 28 -5.13 4.53 -4.56
C LEU A 28 -5.22 3.89 -5.94
N LYS A 29 -6.08 4.39 -6.81
CA LYS A 29 -6.19 3.89 -8.18
C LYS A 29 -4.93 4.17 -9.00
N ARG A 30 -4.20 5.24 -8.70
CA ARG A 30 -2.93 5.54 -9.35
C ARG A 30 -1.81 4.63 -8.86
N ALA A 31 -1.84 4.25 -7.58
CA ALA A 31 -0.79 3.44 -6.97
C ALA A 31 -0.90 1.96 -7.32
N PHE A 32 -2.14 1.45 -7.41
CA PHE A 32 -2.41 0.01 -7.53
C PHE A 32 -2.81 -0.37 -8.94
N HIS A 33 -2.35 -1.55 -9.37
CA HIS A 33 -2.93 -2.23 -10.51
C HIS A 33 -4.39 -2.56 -10.21
N SER A 34 -5.29 -2.43 -11.21
CA SER A 34 -6.73 -2.61 -11.00
C SER A 34 -7.11 -3.99 -10.47
N GLU A 35 -6.29 -5.01 -10.73
CA GLU A 35 -6.53 -6.38 -10.27
C GLU A 35 -5.69 -6.76 -9.06
N ALA A 36 -5.13 -5.78 -8.37
CA ALA A 36 -4.34 -6.03 -7.17
C ALA A 36 -5.19 -6.71 -6.09
N ARG A 37 -4.55 -7.60 -5.33
CA ARG A 37 -5.17 -8.22 -4.17
C ARG A 37 -4.50 -7.68 -2.91
N ILE A 38 -5.32 -7.47 -1.89
CA ILE A 38 -4.87 -7.03 -0.57
C ILE A 38 -5.24 -8.15 0.40
N THR A 39 -4.24 -8.89 0.83
CA THR A 39 -4.44 -10.08 1.66
C THR A 39 -3.68 -9.95 2.95
N GLY A 40 -4.15 -10.58 4.00
CA GLY A 40 -3.41 -10.51 5.25
C GLY A 40 -4.04 -11.29 6.37
N VAL A 41 -3.33 -11.27 7.50
CA VAL A 41 -3.79 -11.88 8.73
C VAL A 41 -3.79 -10.80 9.81
N LEU A 42 -4.93 -10.60 10.44
CA LEU A 42 -5.11 -9.69 11.56
C LEU A 42 -5.76 -10.46 12.70
N ASN A 43 -5.06 -10.55 13.84
CA ASN A 43 -5.55 -11.27 15.01
C ASN A 43 -5.98 -12.70 14.66
N ASP A 44 -5.11 -13.40 13.94
CA ASP A 44 -5.29 -14.79 13.50
C ASP A 44 -6.42 -15.01 12.49
N GLN A 45 -7.04 -13.95 11.99
CA GLN A 45 -8.08 -14.05 10.97
C GLN A 45 -7.56 -13.58 9.61
N MET A 46 -7.81 -14.38 8.57
CA MET A 46 -7.39 -14.06 7.20
C MET A 46 -8.37 -13.11 6.54
N TYR A 47 -7.83 -12.15 5.79
CA TYR A 47 -8.58 -11.23 4.93
C TYR A 47 -8.06 -11.30 3.51
N ASP A 48 -8.96 -11.16 2.54
CA ASP A 48 -8.63 -11.20 1.12
C ASP A 48 -9.59 -10.26 0.39
N TRP A 49 -9.09 -9.08 0.01
CA TRP A 49 -9.88 -8.04 -0.63
C TRP A 49 -9.43 -7.78 -2.05
N THR A 50 -10.40 -7.44 -2.92
CA THR A 50 -10.11 -6.80 -4.19
C THR A 50 -9.69 -5.35 -3.93
N LEU A 51 -9.11 -4.71 -4.92
CA LEU A 51 -8.80 -3.28 -4.82
C LEU A 51 -10.06 -2.46 -4.58
N THR A 52 -11.15 -2.78 -5.28
CA THR A 52 -12.43 -2.09 -5.13
C THR A 52 -12.94 -2.14 -3.68
N ASP A 53 -12.90 -3.32 -3.07
CA ASP A 53 -13.33 -3.50 -1.69
C ASP A 53 -12.40 -2.76 -0.72
N PHE A 54 -11.10 -2.80 -0.96
CA PHE A 54 -10.13 -2.09 -0.14
C PHE A 54 -10.35 -0.57 -0.19
N ILE A 55 -10.53 -0.02 -1.40
CA ILE A 55 -10.80 1.41 -1.58
C ILE A 55 -12.07 1.80 -0.84
N LYS A 56 -13.13 1.02 -1.00
CA LYS A 56 -14.39 1.28 -0.31
C LYS A 56 -14.20 1.34 1.21
N ARG A 57 -13.42 0.40 1.75
CA ARG A 57 -13.19 0.33 3.19
C ARG A 57 -12.45 1.57 3.70
N VAL A 58 -11.39 2.00 3.03
CA VAL A 58 -10.54 3.10 3.53
C VAL A 58 -11.10 4.48 3.20
N THR A 59 -12.03 4.58 2.25
CA THR A 59 -12.66 5.85 1.89
C THR A 59 -13.99 6.10 2.59
N THR A 60 -14.51 5.10 3.30
CA THR A 60 -15.76 5.24 4.06
C THR A 60 -15.50 6.04 5.34
N ASP A 61 -16.32 7.06 5.58
CA ASP A 61 -16.19 7.88 6.78
C ASP A 61 -16.51 7.08 8.06
N PRO A 62 -15.80 7.37 9.16
CA PRO A 62 -14.71 8.33 9.26
C PRO A 62 -13.41 7.78 8.71
N THR A 63 -12.68 8.60 7.94
CA THR A 63 -11.34 8.25 7.47
C THR A 63 -10.32 8.41 8.59
N ALA A 64 -9.13 7.86 8.43
CA ALA A 64 -8.05 8.02 9.41
C ALA A 64 -7.75 9.51 9.64
N ALA A 65 -7.69 10.31 8.56
CA ALA A 65 -7.45 11.75 8.67
C ALA A 65 -8.57 12.46 9.41
N SER A 66 -9.84 12.11 9.14
CA SER A 66 -10.98 12.76 9.80
C SER A 66 -11.05 12.43 11.30
N LYS A 67 -10.58 11.25 11.68
CA LYS A 67 -10.45 10.87 13.10
C LYS A 67 -9.22 11.48 13.76
N LYS A 68 -8.37 12.15 12.98
CA LYS A 68 -7.09 12.71 13.43
C LYS A 68 -6.15 11.64 13.97
N ASP A 69 -6.19 10.45 13.39
CA ASP A 69 -5.23 9.40 13.69
C ASP A 69 -3.82 9.90 13.33
N LYS A 70 -2.82 9.43 14.08
CA LYS A 70 -1.44 9.77 13.76
C LYS A 70 -1.06 9.19 12.40
N TYR A 71 -0.41 10.01 11.56
CA TYR A 71 0.19 9.52 10.31
C TYR A 71 1.53 8.87 10.65
N ASP A 72 1.55 7.55 10.75
CA ASP A 72 2.74 6.79 11.16
C ASP A 72 2.94 5.63 10.20
N LYS A 73 3.68 5.90 9.13
CA LYS A 73 3.92 4.96 8.04
C LYS A 73 5.36 5.11 7.58
N GLU A 74 6.03 3.99 7.33
CA GLU A 74 7.46 4.00 7.05
C GLU A 74 7.84 2.88 6.10
N ILE A 75 8.61 3.21 5.06
CA ILE A 75 9.25 2.21 4.20
C ILE A 75 10.48 1.70 4.93
N LEU A 76 10.53 0.38 5.17
CA LEU A 76 11.64 -0.25 5.87
C LEU A 76 12.70 -0.80 4.92
N PHE A 77 12.28 -1.24 3.74
CA PHE A 77 13.18 -1.96 2.83
C PHE A 77 12.60 -1.98 1.43
N ILE A 78 13.45 -1.80 0.41
CA ILE A 78 13.09 -1.90 -1.00
C ILE A 78 14.08 -2.83 -1.68
N ASP A 79 13.57 -3.81 -2.42
CA ASP A 79 14.36 -4.72 -3.23
C ASP A 79 13.78 -4.75 -4.64
N GLN A 80 14.63 -4.51 -5.64
CA GLN A 80 14.22 -4.44 -7.04
C GLN A 80 15.15 -5.28 -7.90
N THR A 81 14.55 -6.02 -8.83
CA THR A 81 15.26 -6.65 -9.94
C THR A 81 14.48 -6.35 -11.21
N ASN A 82 15.06 -5.56 -12.11
CA ASN A 82 14.42 -5.17 -13.38
C ASN A 82 12.99 -4.67 -13.17
N ASN A 83 11.99 -5.38 -13.66
CA ASN A 83 10.60 -4.93 -13.68
C ASN A 83 9.78 -5.41 -12.48
N ALA A 84 10.41 -5.92 -11.45
CA ALA A 84 9.72 -6.38 -10.25
C ALA A 84 10.40 -5.82 -9.00
N ALA A 85 9.60 -5.48 -8.00
CA ALA A 85 10.12 -4.95 -6.74
C ALA A 85 9.28 -5.42 -5.57
N MET A 86 9.91 -5.44 -4.40
CA MET A 86 9.26 -5.70 -3.13
C MET A 86 9.59 -4.57 -2.17
N VAL A 87 8.57 -4.08 -1.47
CA VAL A 87 8.72 -3.07 -0.42
C VAL A 87 8.16 -3.63 0.87
N LYS A 88 8.96 -3.58 1.92
CA LYS A 88 8.51 -3.87 3.27
C LYS A 88 8.21 -2.55 3.97
N ALA A 89 7.04 -2.43 4.57
CA ALA A 89 6.62 -1.19 5.21
C ALA A 89 6.00 -1.47 6.58
N ARG A 90 6.12 -0.50 7.47
CA ARG A 90 5.42 -0.48 8.74
C ARG A 90 4.30 0.56 8.64
N VAL A 91 3.10 0.15 8.98
CA VAL A 91 1.92 1.02 8.88
C VAL A 91 1.13 0.91 10.18
N VAL A 92 0.93 2.03 10.85
CA VAL A 92 0.15 2.06 12.09
C VAL A 92 -1.24 2.61 11.78
N VAL A 93 -2.26 1.85 12.17
CA VAL A 93 -3.67 2.24 12.02
C VAL A 93 -4.33 2.16 13.40
N GLY A 94 -4.62 3.32 14.00
CA GLY A 94 -5.09 3.36 15.37
C GLY A 94 -4.03 2.75 16.30
N ASP A 95 -4.40 1.71 17.01
CA ASP A 95 -3.50 1.02 17.94
C ASP A 95 -2.82 -0.20 17.31
N VAL A 96 -3.11 -0.49 16.03
CA VAL A 96 -2.60 -1.69 15.37
C VAL A 96 -1.37 -1.34 14.55
N ILE A 97 -0.29 -2.10 14.76
CA ILE A 97 0.94 -1.97 14.00
C ILE A 97 0.96 -3.09 12.96
N PHE A 98 0.90 -2.71 11.68
CA PHE A 98 0.98 -3.65 10.57
C PHE A 98 2.38 -3.65 9.96
N THR A 99 2.79 -4.84 9.52
CA THR A 99 3.87 -4.98 8.55
C THR A 99 3.26 -5.32 7.21
N ASP A 100 3.58 -4.53 6.20
CA ASP A 100 3.15 -4.75 4.82
C ASP A 100 4.30 -5.31 3.99
N TYR A 101 3.99 -6.32 3.19
CA TYR A 101 4.85 -6.82 2.12
C TYR A 101 4.16 -6.45 0.81
N ILE A 102 4.76 -5.51 0.08
CA ILE A 102 4.15 -4.91 -1.11
C ILE A 102 4.98 -5.35 -2.31
N THR A 103 4.33 -5.93 -3.30
CA THR A 103 5.00 -6.26 -4.56
C THR A 103 4.53 -5.32 -5.65
N LEU A 104 5.50 -4.82 -6.44
CA LEU A 104 5.24 -3.90 -7.53
C LEU A 104 5.79 -4.49 -8.82
N LEU A 105 5.14 -4.16 -9.91
CA LEU A 105 5.60 -4.52 -11.25
C LEU A 105 5.67 -3.26 -12.10
N LYS A 106 6.70 -3.19 -12.95
CA LYS A 106 6.82 -2.13 -13.94
C LYS A 106 6.15 -2.59 -15.22
N ILE A 107 5.02 -1.96 -15.54
CA ILE A 107 4.16 -2.34 -16.67
C ILE A 107 4.07 -1.14 -17.59
N ASN A 108 4.48 -1.30 -18.86
CA ASN A 108 4.50 -0.21 -19.83
C ASN A 108 5.23 1.03 -19.31
N GLY A 109 6.37 0.80 -18.63
CA GLY A 109 7.21 1.89 -18.12
C GLY A 109 6.73 2.49 -16.80
N GLN A 110 5.65 1.99 -16.20
CA GLN A 110 5.08 2.55 -14.98
C GLN A 110 5.06 1.52 -13.86
N TRP A 111 5.55 1.89 -12.69
CA TRP A 111 5.46 1.04 -11.50
C TRP A 111 4.07 1.09 -10.92
N LEU A 112 3.51 -0.09 -10.63
CA LEU A 112 2.20 -0.23 -9.99
C LEU A 112 2.30 -1.29 -8.90
N ILE A 113 1.60 -1.06 -7.79
CA ILE A 113 1.47 -2.07 -6.74
C ILE A 113 0.55 -3.18 -7.27
N ARG A 114 1.09 -4.40 -7.33
CA ARG A 114 0.34 -5.54 -7.86
C ARG A 114 -0.34 -6.35 -6.76
N ASN A 115 0.30 -6.47 -5.61
CA ASN A 115 -0.26 -7.15 -4.44
C ASN A 115 0.29 -6.54 -3.17
N LYS A 116 -0.48 -6.63 -2.11
CA LYS A 116 -0.04 -6.27 -0.77
C LYS A 116 -0.49 -7.36 0.20
N SER A 117 0.45 -7.87 0.99
CA SER A 117 0.15 -8.78 2.09
C SER A 117 0.52 -8.13 3.41
N PHE A 118 -0.37 -8.22 4.39
CA PHE A 118 -0.16 -7.56 5.68
C PHE A 118 -0.32 -8.54 6.84
N THR A 119 0.31 -8.22 7.95
CA THR A 119 0.09 -8.91 9.22
C THR A 119 0.29 -7.93 10.37
N ASN A 120 -0.41 -8.16 11.46
CA ASN A 120 -0.12 -7.47 12.71
C ASN A 120 0.88 -8.22 13.55
#